data_8493dbb2a685a35262d7647d88de9fe7
#
_entry.id   8493dbb2a685a35262d7647d88de9fe7
#
_cell.length_a   1.000
_cell.length_b   1.000
_cell.length_c   1.000
_cell.angle_alpha   90.00
_cell.angle_beta   90.00
_cell.angle_gamma   90.00
#
_symmetry.space_group_name_H-M   'P 1'
#
loop_
_entity.id
_entity.type
_entity.pdbx_description
1 polymer ?
#
loop_
_entity_poly.entity_id
_entity_poly.type
_entity_poly.pdbx_seq_one_letter_code
_entity_poly.pdbx_strand_id
1 'polypeptide(L)'
;VHDLFENPQQLANVMDFCRKYGTVDNLILTASTSKITYAGGGISFLGASEKNLEHFRKRLAVMSIGPNKLNQQRQVLFLKNLAGVLAHMRKHAEILRPKFAMVQKHLESELAGKGVGTWSNPKGGYFVSFDALPGLAQEIIRLAGEAGVKLTPAGATYPYSHDPNDKTIRLAPTFPSVEDLDQAMQIFVICVQLASIRQRL
;
A
#
# COMPACT_ATOMS: atom_id res chain seq x y z
N VAL A 1 -2.71 2.22 8.35
CA VAL A 1 -3.73 2.04 9.38
C VAL A 1 -3.18 1.26 10.58
N HIS A 2 -2.46 0.13 10.36
CA HIS A 2 -1.81 -0.59 11.46
C HIS A 2 -0.79 0.32 12.17
N ASP A 3 -0.58 0.17 13.45
CA ASP A 3 0.31 0.97 14.32
C ASP A 3 0.13 2.48 14.31
N LEU A 4 -0.76 3.04 13.47
CA LEU A 4 -0.94 4.47 13.29
C LEU A 4 -1.25 5.21 14.61
N PHE A 5 -1.91 4.54 15.57
CA PHE A 5 -2.36 5.16 16.82
C PHE A 5 -1.53 4.76 18.05
N GLU A 6 -0.71 3.73 17.97
CA GLU A 6 0.20 3.32 19.06
C GLU A 6 1.55 4.02 18.93
N ASN A 7 2.05 4.13 17.73
CA ASN A 7 3.33 4.78 17.44
C ASN A 7 3.16 5.66 16.18
N PRO A 8 2.37 6.74 16.29
CA PRO A 8 1.99 7.55 15.14
C PRO A 8 3.23 8.26 14.58
N GLN A 9 3.57 7.92 13.36
CA GLN A 9 4.52 8.70 12.57
C GLN A 9 3.75 9.79 11.83
N GLN A 10 3.86 11.03 12.30
CA GLN A 10 3.27 12.16 11.62
C GLN A 10 4.18 12.57 10.45
N LEU A 11 3.68 12.33 9.24
CA LEU A 11 4.34 12.81 8.03
C LEU A 11 4.17 14.32 7.89
N ALA A 12 5.22 14.98 7.40
CA ALA A 12 5.15 16.41 7.12
C ALA A 12 4.10 16.72 6.04
N ASN A 13 3.43 17.86 6.18
CA ASN A 13 2.48 18.33 5.17
C ASN A 13 3.24 18.84 3.93
N VAL A 14 3.23 18.06 2.86
CA VAL A 14 3.94 18.39 1.62
C VAL A 14 3.46 19.71 1.01
N MET A 15 2.18 20.07 1.17
CA MET A 15 1.63 21.34 0.68
C MET A 15 2.29 22.56 1.35
N ASP A 16 2.67 22.46 2.63
CA ASP A 16 3.33 23.57 3.33
C ASP A 16 4.75 23.80 2.81
N PHE A 17 5.46 22.72 2.45
CA PHE A 17 6.74 22.83 1.75
C PHE A 17 6.58 23.46 0.36
N CYS A 18 5.58 23.02 -0.41
CA CYS A 18 5.32 23.62 -1.72
C CYS A 18 4.99 25.12 -1.62
N ARG A 19 4.24 25.54 -0.61
CA ARG A 19 4.00 26.97 -0.33
C ARG A 19 5.29 27.70 -0.01
N LYS A 20 6.12 27.13 0.87
CA LYS A 20 7.40 27.73 1.26
C LYS A 20 8.35 27.94 0.07
N TYR A 21 8.35 27.03 -0.89
CA TYR A 21 9.24 27.07 -2.04
C TYR A 21 8.60 27.59 -3.33
N GLY A 22 7.35 28.08 -3.27
CA GLY A 22 6.66 28.62 -4.45
C GLY A 22 6.31 27.58 -5.52
N THR A 23 6.21 26.31 -5.16
CA THR A 23 6.01 25.17 -6.09
C THR A 23 4.64 24.51 -5.98
N VAL A 24 3.62 25.25 -5.52
CA VAL A 24 2.27 24.70 -5.26
C VAL A 24 1.63 24.10 -6.50
N ASP A 25 1.93 24.66 -7.69
CA ASP A 25 1.42 24.16 -8.97
C ASP A 25 1.99 22.78 -9.37
N ASN A 26 3.08 22.34 -8.73
CA ASN A 26 3.69 21.05 -9.02
C ASN A 26 3.13 19.91 -8.17
N LEU A 27 2.22 20.21 -7.23
CA LEU A 27 1.67 19.21 -6.31
C LEU A 27 0.19 18.92 -6.61
N ILE A 28 -0.11 17.63 -6.76
CA ILE A 28 -1.47 17.10 -6.79
C ILE A 28 -1.55 16.01 -5.72
N LEU A 29 -2.45 16.17 -4.77
CA LEU A 29 -2.74 15.21 -3.72
C LEU A 29 -4.03 14.48 -4.02
N THR A 30 -4.01 13.16 -3.89
CA THR A 30 -5.21 12.34 -4.01
C THR A 30 -5.41 11.51 -2.75
N ALA A 31 -6.65 11.35 -2.34
CA ALA A 31 -7.03 10.49 -1.21
C ALA A 31 -8.34 9.77 -1.52
N SER A 32 -8.60 8.67 -0.83
CA SER A 32 -9.83 7.90 -0.97
C SER A 32 -10.21 7.21 0.34
N THR A 33 -11.51 7.06 0.58
CA THR A 33 -12.05 6.28 1.69
C THR A 33 -12.24 4.79 1.36
N SER A 34 -11.94 4.36 0.12
CA SER A 34 -12.21 2.99 -0.35
C SER A 34 -11.53 1.90 0.48
N LYS A 35 -10.34 2.19 1.02
CA LYS A 35 -9.57 1.25 1.85
C LYS A 35 -9.98 1.24 3.33
N ILE A 36 -10.70 2.25 3.79
CA ILE A 36 -11.12 2.37 5.20
C ILE A 36 -12.63 2.23 5.40
N THR A 37 -13.42 2.16 4.33
CA THR A 37 -14.85 1.87 4.38
C THR A 37 -15.14 0.56 3.63
N TYR A 38 -15.78 0.59 2.47
CA TYR A 38 -16.06 -0.60 1.67
C TYR A 38 -15.80 -0.35 0.18
N ALA A 39 -15.38 -1.38 -0.52
CA ALA A 39 -15.08 -1.31 -1.93
C ALA A 39 -16.33 -0.94 -2.74
N GLY A 40 -16.19 -0.05 -3.73
CA GLY A 40 -17.28 0.46 -4.55
C GLY A 40 -18.11 1.57 -3.90
N GLY A 41 -18.00 1.78 -2.58
CA GLY A 41 -18.70 2.84 -1.85
C GLY A 41 -17.80 3.95 -1.31
N GLY A 42 -16.52 3.94 -1.67
CA GLY A 42 -15.59 5.00 -1.28
C GLY A 42 -15.85 6.31 -2.01
N ILE A 43 -15.42 7.40 -1.39
CA ILE A 43 -15.29 8.71 -2.03
C ILE A 43 -13.83 9.05 -2.18
N SER A 44 -13.51 9.83 -3.22
CA SER A 44 -12.16 10.31 -3.49
C SER A 44 -12.08 11.82 -3.34
N PHE A 45 -10.88 12.28 -3.03
CA PHE A 45 -10.55 13.69 -2.84
C PHE A 45 -9.36 14.02 -3.74
N LEU A 46 -9.38 15.23 -4.28
CA LEU A 46 -8.26 15.81 -5.01
C LEU A 46 -7.96 17.18 -4.42
N GLY A 47 -6.72 17.37 -4.00
CA GLY A 47 -6.18 18.63 -3.50
C GLY A 47 -5.03 19.11 -4.40
N ALA A 48 -5.09 20.37 -4.85
CA ALA A 48 -4.06 20.97 -5.70
C ALA A 48 -4.13 22.50 -5.60
N SER A 49 -3.29 23.23 -6.34
CA SER A 49 -3.45 24.67 -6.52
C SER A 49 -4.78 25.00 -7.22
N GLU A 50 -5.28 26.22 -7.03
CA GLU A 50 -6.53 26.65 -7.68
C GLU A 50 -6.45 26.54 -9.21
N LYS A 51 -5.32 26.88 -9.80
CA LYS A 51 -5.06 26.73 -11.24
C LYS A 51 -5.23 25.28 -11.70
N ASN A 52 -4.67 24.33 -10.97
CA ASN A 52 -4.79 22.91 -11.28
C ASN A 52 -6.23 22.41 -11.02
N LEU A 53 -6.85 22.83 -9.93
CA LEU A 53 -8.26 22.47 -9.62
C LEU A 53 -9.22 22.97 -10.71
N GLU A 54 -9.03 24.18 -11.25
CA GLU A 54 -9.85 24.69 -12.34
C GLU A 54 -9.72 23.81 -13.59
N HIS A 55 -8.51 23.37 -13.92
CA HIS A 55 -8.29 22.45 -15.03
C HIS A 55 -9.03 21.11 -14.84
N PHE A 56 -8.97 20.53 -13.63
CA PHE A 56 -9.68 19.29 -13.32
C PHE A 56 -11.20 19.48 -13.31
N ARG A 57 -11.72 20.58 -12.77
CA ARG A 57 -13.16 20.89 -12.76
C ARG A 57 -13.75 20.94 -14.17
N LYS A 58 -13.07 21.58 -15.12
CA LYS A 58 -13.48 21.64 -16.54
C LYS A 58 -13.60 20.25 -17.15
N ARG A 59 -12.67 19.33 -16.86
CA ARG A 59 -12.71 17.95 -17.37
C ARG A 59 -13.79 17.13 -16.67
N LEU A 60 -13.90 17.23 -15.35
CA LEU A 60 -14.91 16.52 -14.58
C LEU A 60 -16.34 16.93 -14.99
N ALA A 61 -16.58 18.19 -15.33
CA ALA A 61 -17.88 18.68 -15.79
C ALA A 61 -18.35 18.01 -17.10
N VAL A 62 -17.41 17.57 -17.94
CA VAL A 62 -17.75 16.82 -19.18
C VAL A 62 -17.93 15.32 -18.88
N MET A 63 -17.18 14.78 -17.92
CA MET A 63 -17.25 13.36 -17.58
C MET A 63 -18.48 13.00 -16.74
N SER A 64 -18.94 13.92 -15.90
CA SER A 64 -20.07 13.71 -14.98
C SER A 64 -20.73 15.03 -14.62
N ILE A 65 -22.06 15.05 -14.59
CA ILE A 65 -22.85 16.22 -14.14
C ILE A 65 -22.56 16.51 -12.66
N GLY A 66 -22.20 15.51 -11.90
CA GLY A 66 -21.82 15.64 -10.49
C GLY A 66 -21.51 14.31 -9.82
N PRO A 67 -20.86 14.35 -8.65
CA PRO A 67 -20.54 13.15 -7.89
C PRO A 67 -21.81 12.49 -7.31
N ASN A 68 -21.70 11.20 -6.96
CA ASN A 68 -22.77 10.45 -6.32
C ASN A 68 -23.07 11.01 -4.91
N LYS A 69 -24.06 11.89 -4.81
CA LYS A 69 -24.45 12.56 -3.56
C LYS A 69 -24.99 11.61 -2.51
N LEU A 70 -25.70 10.52 -2.93
CA LEU A 70 -26.18 9.52 -1.97
C LEU A 70 -25.02 8.81 -1.29
N ASN A 71 -23.98 8.45 -2.06
CA ASN A 71 -22.80 7.83 -1.49
C ASN A 71 -22.02 8.79 -0.60
N GLN A 72 -21.90 10.06 -0.98
CA GLN A 72 -21.31 11.08 -0.10
C GLN A 72 -22.07 11.19 1.23
N GLN A 73 -23.41 11.23 1.18
CA GLN A 73 -24.26 11.29 2.37
C GLN A 73 -24.07 10.06 3.27
N ARG A 74 -23.96 8.84 2.67
CA ARG A 74 -23.64 7.62 3.42
C ARG A 74 -22.32 7.74 4.17
N GLN A 75 -21.26 8.24 3.52
CA GLN A 75 -19.96 8.46 4.15
C GLN A 75 -20.04 9.48 5.29
N VAL A 76 -20.78 10.59 5.10
CA VAL A 76 -21.00 11.60 6.14
C VAL A 76 -21.74 11.02 7.35
N LEU A 77 -22.79 10.26 7.11
CA LEU A 77 -23.57 9.62 8.20
C LEU A 77 -22.75 8.56 8.95
N PHE A 78 -21.91 7.82 8.25
CA PHE A 78 -21.09 6.76 8.83
C PHE A 78 -19.87 7.31 9.58
N LEU A 79 -19.10 8.16 8.95
CA LEU A 79 -17.84 8.69 9.49
C LEU A 79 -18.05 9.94 10.38
N LYS A 80 -19.12 10.68 10.14
CA LYS A 80 -19.56 11.88 10.85
C LYS A 80 -18.56 13.05 10.78
N ASN A 81 -17.37 12.87 11.34
CA ASN A 81 -16.32 13.88 11.45
C ASN A 81 -14.94 13.21 11.56
N LEU A 82 -13.89 14.01 11.69
CA LEU A 82 -12.51 13.51 11.83
C LEU A 82 -12.35 12.52 12.98
N ALA A 83 -12.98 12.78 14.14
CA ALA A 83 -12.90 11.83 15.27
C ALA A 83 -13.53 10.49 14.94
N GLY A 84 -14.64 10.47 14.20
CA GLY A 84 -15.27 9.26 13.69
C GLY A 84 -14.39 8.49 12.70
N VAL A 85 -13.71 9.20 11.77
CA VAL A 85 -12.72 8.60 10.87
C VAL A 85 -11.60 7.94 11.65
N LEU A 86 -11.01 8.65 12.60
CA LEU A 86 -9.90 8.15 13.43
C LEU A 86 -10.32 6.94 14.27
N ALA A 87 -11.50 6.99 14.89
CA ALA A 87 -12.03 5.86 15.65
C ALA A 87 -12.26 4.62 14.78
N HIS A 88 -12.75 4.81 13.56
CA HIS A 88 -12.91 3.73 12.60
C HIS A 88 -11.57 3.16 12.13
N MET A 89 -10.58 4.00 11.87
CA MET A 89 -9.22 3.57 11.50
C MET A 89 -8.53 2.77 12.62
N ARG A 90 -8.79 3.07 13.89
CA ARG A 90 -8.27 2.26 15.03
C ARG A 90 -8.79 0.82 14.98
N LYS A 91 -10.07 0.60 14.66
CA LYS A 91 -10.63 -0.75 14.48
C LYS A 91 -9.94 -1.51 13.35
N HIS A 92 -9.63 -0.84 12.25
CA HIS A 92 -8.81 -1.45 11.19
C HIS A 92 -7.39 -1.76 11.67
N ALA A 93 -6.78 -0.88 12.45
CA ALA A 93 -5.44 -1.11 13.01
C ALA A 93 -5.38 -2.37 13.89
N GLU A 94 -6.41 -2.63 14.70
CA GLU A 94 -6.52 -3.84 15.54
C GLU A 94 -6.51 -5.13 14.69
N ILE A 95 -7.20 -5.10 13.53
CA ILE A 95 -7.24 -6.23 12.59
C ILE A 95 -5.93 -6.40 11.82
N LEU A 96 -5.29 -5.29 11.41
CA LEU A 96 -4.14 -5.33 10.52
C LEU A 96 -2.82 -5.55 11.25
N ARG A 97 -2.68 -5.05 12.47
CA ARG A 97 -1.42 -5.14 13.24
C ARG A 97 -0.86 -6.55 13.35
N PRO A 98 -1.64 -7.59 13.76
CA PRO A 98 -1.12 -8.95 13.84
C PRO A 98 -0.66 -9.50 12.49
N LYS A 99 -1.31 -9.10 11.40
CA LYS A 99 -0.94 -9.51 10.04
C LYS A 99 0.41 -8.93 9.61
N PHE A 100 0.64 -7.65 9.87
CA PHE A 100 1.95 -7.02 9.60
C PHE A 100 3.04 -7.58 10.51
N ALA A 101 2.75 -7.82 11.78
CA ALA A 101 3.69 -8.45 12.70
C ALA A 101 4.09 -9.86 12.23
N MET A 102 3.14 -10.64 11.69
CA MET A 102 3.42 -11.97 11.13
C MET A 102 4.37 -11.87 9.94
N VAL A 103 4.14 -10.95 8.99
CA VAL A 103 5.04 -10.73 7.85
C VAL A 103 6.45 -10.37 8.33
N GLN A 104 6.57 -9.38 9.23
CA GLN A 104 7.87 -8.95 9.75
C GLN A 104 8.59 -10.10 10.46
N LYS A 105 7.88 -10.89 11.28
CA LYS A 105 8.44 -12.04 11.96
C LYS A 105 9.13 -13.00 10.99
N HIS A 106 8.44 -13.42 9.91
CA HIS A 106 9.02 -14.33 8.93
C HIS A 106 10.21 -13.73 8.18
N LEU A 107 10.10 -12.46 7.76
CA LEU A 107 11.20 -11.78 7.06
C LEU A 107 12.44 -11.68 7.95
N GLU A 108 12.27 -11.29 9.21
CA GLU A 108 13.37 -11.15 10.15
C GLU A 108 13.99 -12.51 10.55
N SER A 109 13.16 -13.52 10.91
CA SER A 109 13.69 -14.81 11.36
C SER A 109 14.36 -15.60 10.24
N GLU A 110 13.83 -15.51 9.00
CA GLU A 110 14.25 -16.39 7.90
C GLU A 110 15.19 -15.74 6.90
N LEU A 111 15.19 -14.41 6.75
CA LEU A 111 15.95 -13.73 5.72
C LEU A 111 16.99 -12.73 6.27
N ALA A 112 16.85 -12.25 7.49
CA ALA A 112 17.78 -11.28 8.07
C ALA A 112 19.22 -11.84 8.08
N GLY A 113 20.18 -11.01 7.69
CA GLY A 113 21.61 -11.36 7.66
C GLY A 113 22.04 -12.32 6.54
N LYS A 114 21.09 -12.85 5.74
CA LYS A 114 21.42 -13.80 4.64
C LYS A 114 21.80 -13.10 3.33
N GLY A 115 21.63 -11.77 3.23
CA GLY A 115 21.96 -10.99 2.02
C GLY A 115 21.13 -11.38 0.80
N VAL A 116 19.87 -11.79 1.00
CA VAL A 116 18.96 -12.25 -0.06
C VAL A 116 17.88 -11.20 -0.41
N GLY A 117 17.84 -10.09 0.30
CA GLY A 117 16.91 -8.99 0.06
C GLY A 117 16.83 -8.03 1.22
N THR A 118 16.03 -6.98 1.02
CA THR A 118 15.71 -5.96 2.04
C THR A 118 14.21 -5.70 2.03
N TRP A 119 13.66 -5.21 3.14
CA TRP A 119 12.22 -4.94 3.24
C TRP A 119 11.91 -3.73 4.09
N SER A 120 10.75 -3.14 3.84
CA SER A 120 10.22 -2.06 4.66
C SER A 120 9.54 -2.59 5.91
N ASN A 121 9.63 -1.82 7.01
CA ASN A 121 8.84 -2.02 8.21
C ASN A 121 7.90 -0.82 8.41
N PRO A 122 6.76 -0.76 7.66
CA PRO A 122 5.89 0.40 7.67
C PRO A 122 5.09 0.49 8.97
N LYS A 123 4.88 1.71 9.46
CA LYS A 123 4.05 2.02 10.64
C LYS A 123 2.60 2.32 10.28
N GLY A 124 2.22 2.15 9.03
CA GLY A 124 0.86 2.34 8.52
C GLY A 124 0.74 1.88 7.08
N GLY A 125 -0.46 1.95 6.52
CA GLY A 125 -0.73 1.53 5.15
C GLY A 125 -1.19 0.09 5.03
N TYR A 126 -1.02 -0.49 3.83
CA TYR A 126 -1.58 -1.79 3.45
C TYR A 126 -0.56 -2.76 2.85
N PHE A 127 0.68 -2.32 2.67
CA PHE A 127 1.69 -3.09 1.94
C PHE A 127 3.03 -3.08 2.67
N VAL A 128 3.79 -4.16 2.45
CA VAL A 128 5.22 -4.22 2.75
C VAL A 128 5.95 -4.32 1.42
N SER A 129 6.95 -3.47 1.21
CA SER A 129 7.84 -3.57 0.06
C SER A 129 8.98 -4.50 0.40
N PHE A 130 9.20 -5.50 -0.43
CA PHE A 130 10.34 -6.40 -0.37
C PHE A 130 11.16 -6.23 -1.64
N ASP A 131 12.44 -5.93 -1.50
CA ASP A 131 13.40 -5.88 -2.60
C ASP A 131 14.30 -7.11 -2.55
N ALA A 132 14.13 -8.03 -3.49
CA ALA A 132 14.98 -9.18 -3.70
C ALA A 132 16.34 -8.77 -4.30
N LEU A 133 17.24 -9.72 -4.53
CA LEU A 133 18.39 -9.50 -5.38
C LEU A 133 17.92 -9.15 -6.82
N PRO A 134 18.65 -8.30 -7.54
CA PRO A 134 18.28 -7.91 -8.90
C PRO A 134 18.05 -9.12 -9.82
N GLY A 135 17.00 -9.09 -10.63
CA GLY A 135 16.62 -10.15 -11.56
C GLY A 135 15.82 -11.31 -10.94
N LEU A 136 15.40 -11.21 -9.68
CA LEU A 136 14.74 -12.33 -9.00
C LEU A 136 13.25 -12.14 -8.69
N ALA A 137 12.68 -10.95 -8.84
CA ALA A 137 11.29 -10.74 -8.44
C ALA A 137 10.32 -11.62 -9.22
N GLN A 138 10.47 -11.72 -10.54
CA GLN A 138 9.64 -12.57 -11.39
C GLN A 138 9.77 -14.04 -11.02
N GLU A 139 10.99 -14.54 -10.82
CA GLU A 139 11.24 -15.93 -10.45
C GLU A 139 10.66 -16.27 -9.07
N ILE A 140 10.82 -15.41 -8.06
CA ILE A 140 10.24 -15.61 -6.75
C ILE A 140 8.71 -15.66 -6.83
N ILE A 141 8.08 -14.75 -7.58
CA ILE A 141 6.63 -14.72 -7.76
C ILE A 141 6.14 -15.97 -8.49
N ARG A 142 6.88 -16.44 -9.50
CA ARG A 142 6.58 -17.66 -10.22
C ARG A 142 6.62 -18.88 -9.29
N LEU A 143 7.71 -19.06 -8.53
CA LEU A 143 7.87 -20.14 -7.55
C LEU A 143 6.76 -20.13 -6.49
N ALA A 144 6.45 -18.96 -5.94
CA ALA A 144 5.36 -18.80 -4.97
C ALA A 144 4.01 -19.23 -5.60
N GLY A 145 3.76 -18.83 -6.85
CA GLY A 145 2.56 -19.20 -7.58
C GLY A 145 2.43 -20.72 -7.82
N GLU A 146 3.51 -21.39 -8.15
CA GLU A 146 3.57 -22.85 -8.29
C GLU A 146 3.31 -23.58 -6.98
N ALA A 147 3.72 -22.97 -5.87
CA ALA A 147 3.44 -23.47 -4.52
C ALA A 147 2.06 -23.02 -3.97
N GLY A 148 1.20 -22.37 -4.78
CA GLY A 148 -0.15 -22.00 -4.42
C GLY A 148 -0.29 -20.61 -3.78
N VAL A 149 0.78 -19.83 -3.68
CA VAL A 149 0.76 -18.46 -3.11
C VAL A 149 0.69 -17.42 -4.21
N LYS A 150 -0.46 -16.76 -4.35
CA LYS A 150 -0.67 -15.71 -5.35
C LYS A 150 -0.18 -14.37 -4.84
N LEU A 151 0.90 -13.86 -5.41
CA LEU A 151 1.45 -12.53 -5.17
C LEU A 151 0.99 -11.52 -6.21
N THR A 152 1.24 -10.23 -5.93
CA THR A 152 1.10 -9.17 -6.94
C THR A 152 2.12 -9.41 -8.07
N PRO A 153 1.73 -9.28 -9.36
CA PRO A 153 2.67 -9.45 -10.46
C PRO A 153 3.91 -8.55 -10.33
N ALA A 154 5.06 -9.05 -10.75
CA ALA A 154 6.28 -8.27 -10.81
C ALA A 154 6.09 -7.02 -11.69
N GLY A 155 6.72 -5.92 -11.30
CA GLY A 155 6.59 -4.65 -12.01
C GLY A 155 5.30 -3.87 -11.73
N ALA A 156 4.27 -4.45 -11.11
CA ALA A 156 2.97 -3.78 -10.89
C ALA A 156 3.05 -2.49 -10.06
N THR A 157 4.16 -2.21 -9.39
CA THR A 157 4.43 -0.99 -8.64
C THR A 157 5.16 0.08 -9.46
N TYR A 158 5.51 -0.22 -10.69
CA TYR A 158 6.25 0.66 -11.62
C TYR A 158 5.38 1.11 -12.79
N PRO A 159 5.67 2.27 -13.39
CA PRO A 159 5.06 2.67 -14.65
C PRO A 159 5.24 1.59 -15.73
N TYR A 160 4.20 1.39 -16.52
CA TYR A 160 4.17 0.37 -17.60
C TYR A 160 4.41 -1.07 -17.12
N SER A 161 4.23 -1.32 -15.82
CA SER A 161 4.49 -2.64 -15.19
C SER A 161 5.91 -3.17 -15.41
N HIS A 162 6.88 -2.28 -15.51
CA HIS A 162 8.27 -2.60 -15.76
C HIS A 162 9.17 -2.13 -14.61
N ASP A 163 9.67 -3.08 -13.81
CA ASP A 163 10.75 -2.85 -12.85
C ASP A 163 12.09 -3.05 -13.57
N PRO A 164 12.91 -2.01 -13.77
CA PRO A 164 14.16 -2.13 -14.52
C PRO A 164 15.19 -3.06 -13.86
N ASN A 165 15.05 -3.31 -12.56
CA ASN A 165 15.97 -4.19 -11.83
C ASN A 165 15.32 -5.55 -11.50
N ASP A 166 14.06 -5.77 -11.82
CA ASP A 166 13.31 -6.99 -11.48
C ASP A 166 13.56 -7.48 -10.04
N LYS A 167 13.36 -6.57 -9.06
CA LYS A 167 13.66 -6.84 -7.66
C LYS A 167 12.51 -6.58 -6.69
N THR A 168 11.58 -5.66 -7.04
CA THR A 168 10.58 -5.18 -6.11
C THR A 168 9.34 -6.07 -6.10
N ILE A 169 9.00 -6.62 -4.94
CA ILE A 169 7.81 -7.42 -4.67
C ILE A 169 6.94 -6.70 -3.64
N ARG A 170 5.67 -6.52 -3.97
CA ARG A 170 4.68 -5.95 -3.05
C ARG A 170 3.96 -7.05 -2.29
N LEU A 171 4.16 -7.13 -0.98
CA LEU A 171 3.39 -8.00 -0.11
C LEU A 171 2.14 -7.28 0.39
N ALA A 172 0.98 -7.93 0.28
CA ALA A 172 -0.34 -7.38 0.61
C ALA A 172 -1.04 -8.23 1.69
N PRO A 173 -0.65 -8.12 2.98
CA PRO A 173 -1.09 -9.05 4.03
C PRO A 173 -2.51 -8.81 4.53
N THR A 174 -3.23 -7.82 4.02
CA THR A 174 -4.44 -7.33 4.68
C THR A 174 -5.68 -8.20 4.49
N PHE A 175 -5.75 -8.99 3.40
CA PHE A 175 -6.92 -9.80 3.06
C PHE A 175 -6.95 -11.19 3.75
N PRO A 176 -5.89 -12.04 3.68
CA PRO A 176 -5.94 -13.39 4.22
C PRO A 176 -6.12 -13.42 5.75
N SER A 177 -6.53 -14.56 6.31
CA SER A 177 -6.47 -14.81 7.74
C SER A 177 -5.01 -14.77 8.25
N VAL A 178 -4.79 -14.75 9.56
CA VAL A 178 -3.43 -14.80 10.10
C VAL A 178 -2.80 -16.16 9.83
N GLU A 179 -3.60 -17.22 9.89
CA GLU A 179 -3.19 -18.61 9.64
C GLU A 179 -2.76 -18.82 8.18
N ASP A 180 -3.59 -18.37 7.22
CA ASP A 180 -3.25 -18.43 5.79
C ASP A 180 -2.01 -17.59 5.47
N LEU A 181 -1.89 -16.43 6.13
CA LEU A 181 -0.74 -15.56 5.96
C LEU A 181 0.55 -16.18 6.49
N ASP A 182 0.49 -16.88 7.63
CA ASP A 182 1.62 -17.61 8.18
C ASP A 182 2.14 -18.66 7.17
N GLN A 183 1.24 -19.48 6.61
CA GLN A 183 1.59 -20.47 5.59
C GLN A 183 2.15 -19.81 4.31
N ALA A 184 1.51 -18.75 3.84
CA ALA A 184 1.98 -18.02 2.66
C ALA A 184 3.36 -17.42 2.86
N MET A 185 3.67 -16.91 4.04
CA MET A 185 4.99 -16.34 4.36
C MET A 185 6.07 -17.41 4.49
N GLN A 186 5.76 -18.60 5.04
CA GLN A 186 6.69 -19.74 5.04
C GLN A 186 7.09 -20.11 3.61
N ILE A 187 6.12 -20.22 2.70
CA ILE A 187 6.38 -20.51 1.27
C ILE A 187 7.20 -19.37 0.65
N PHE A 188 6.81 -18.12 0.89
CA PHE A 188 7.49 -16.96 0.32
C PHE A 188 8.99 -16.92 0.69
N VAL A 189 9.34 -17.09 1.95
CA VAL A 189 10.74 -17.01 2.38
C VAL A 189 11.57 -18.16 1.78
N ILE A 190 10.99 -19.36 1.63
CA ILE A 190 11.64 -20.48 0.93
C ILE A 190 11.88 -20.14 -0.55
N CYS A 191 10.89 -19.55 -1.23
CA CYS A 191 11.03 -19.14 -2.63
C CYS A 191 12.14 -18.08 -2.79
N VAL A 192 12.24 -17.11 -1.87
CA VAL A 192 13.32 -16.11 -1.87
C VAL A 192 14.69 -16.78 -1.71
N GLN A 193 14.83 -17.69 -0.75
CA GLN A 193 16.08 -18.40 -0.52
C GLN A 193 16.46 -19.27 -1.72
N LEU A 194 15.52 -20.04 -2.27
CA LEU A 194 15.73 -20.91 -3.42
C LEU A 194 16.17 -20.13 -4.66
N ALA A 195 15.47 -19.04 -5.00
CA ALA A 195 15.83 -18.19 -6.13
C ALA A 195 17.22 -17.57 -5.95
N SER A 196 17.53 -17.10 -4.72
CA SER A 196 18.83 -16.51 -4.41
C SER A 196 19.99 -17.52 -4.47
N ILE A 197 19.77 -18.77 -4.10
CA ILE A 197 20.77 -19.84 -4.22
C ILE A 197 21.01 -20.17 -5.69
N ARG A 198 19.94 -20.35 -6.48
CA ARG A 198 20.05 -20.65 -7.92
C ARG A 198 20.78 -19.57 -8.71
N GLN A 199 20.68 -18.32 -8.32
CA GLN A 199 21.40 -17.21 -8.98
C GLN A 199 22.90 -17.22 -8.68
N ARG A 200 23.31 -17.81 -7.55
CA ARG A 200 24.73 -17.86 -7.12
C ARG A 200 25.49 -19.09 -7.62
N LEU A 201 24.76 -20.09 -8.11
CA LEU A 201 25.32 -21.31 -8.76
C LEU A 201 25.58 -21.09 -10.25
#